data_63c260657062a33b0d1db154effca042
#
_entry.id   63c260657062a33b0d1db154effca042
#
_cell.length_a   1.000
_cell.length_b   1.000
_cell.length_c   1.000
_cell.angle_alpha   90.00
_cell.angle_beta   90.00
_cell.angle_gamma   90.00
#
_symmetry.space_group_name_H-M   'P 1'
#
loop_
_entity.id
_entity.type
_entity.pdbx_description
1 polymer ?
#
loop_
_entity_poly.entity_id
_entity_poly.type
_entity_poly.pdbx_seq_one_letter_code
_entity_poly.pdbx_strand_id
1 'polypeptide(L)'
;MTIFSVRHITSYHYKKPVHFGQHRLMFRPRDSFDQTLLGCSLDVSPRPASVRWIHDVFGNCIALVDIASAAAELRFETVIRLDHTAQVPLDLEIDRKALSFPFAYDEDEAIDLERTIVRHYPDAGDEVGKWARQFVPLVHQPRTGHILMTLCYAIHGR
;
A
#
# COMPACT_ATOMS: atom_id res chain seq x y z
N MET A 1 -2.74 10.89 21.00
CA MET A 1 -3.91 10.03 20.76
C MET A 1 -4.84 10.77 19.82
N THR A 2 -4.96 10.32 18.57
CA THR A 2 -5.78 11.00 17.57
C THR A 2 -6.68 9.96 16.91
N ILE A 3 -7.99 10.19 16.97
CA ILE A 3 -8.95 9.30 16.30
C ILE A 3 -9.16 9.79 14.87
N PHE A 4 -8.83 8.92 13.90
CA PHE A 4 -9.13 9.12 12.50
C PHE A 4 -10.39 8.36 12.11
N SER A 5 -11.21 9.00 11.26
CA SER A 5 -12.31 8.36 10.56
C SER A 5 -12.06 8.51 9.06
N VAL A 6 -11.81 7.39 8.40
CA VAL A 6 -11.51 7.35 6.97
C VAL A 6 -12.68 6.70 6.26
N ARG A 7 -13.28 7.42 5.32
CA ARG A 7 -14.30 6.91 4.41
C ARG A 7 -13.71 6.82 3.02
N HIS A 8 -13.69 5.61 2.45
CA HIS A 8 -13.18 5.36 1.10
C HIS A 8 -14.30 4.80 0.24
N ILE A 9 -14.49 5.38 -0.95
CA ILE A 9 -15.48 4.96 -1.93
C ILE A 9 -14.77 4.66 -3.24
N THR A 10 -15.04 3.48 -3.79
CA THR A 10 -14.62 3.12 -5.14
C THR A 10 -15.86 2.76 -5.94
N SER A 11 -16.08 3.46 -7.06
CA SER A 11 -17.23 3.22 -7.96
C SER A 11 -16.75 2.95 -9.37
N TYR A 12 -17.33 1.93 -9.99
CA TYR A 12 -17.12 1.56 -11.37
C TYR A 12 -18.45 1.69 -12.12
N HIS A 13 -18.43 2.39 -13.24
CA HIS A 13 -19.60 2.58 -14.11
C HIS A 13 -19.35 1.93 -15.46
N TYR A 14 -20.28 1.10 -15.88
CA TYR A 14 -20.23 0.36 -17.13
C TYR A 14 -21.34 0.83 -18.06
N LYS A 15 -21.08 0.85 -19.37
CA LYS A 15 -22.07 1.25 -20.37
C LYS A 15 -23.29 0.32 -20.43
N LYS A 16 -23.14 -0.93 -20.01
CA LYS A 16 -24.17 -1.97 -19.95
C LYS A 16 -23.99 -2.80 -18.68
N PRO A 17 -25.05 -3.46 -18.19
CA PRO A 17 -24.90 -4.41 -17.11
C PRO A 17 -23.88 -5.51 -17.45
N VAL A 18 -22.96 -5.77 -16.53
CA VAL A 18 -21.92 -6.80 -16.63
C VAL A 18 -22.05 -7.77 -15.45
N HIS A 19 -21.63 -9.02 -15.64
CA HIS A 19 -21.45 -9.96 -14.55
C HIS A 19 -20.08 -9.73 -13.90
N PHE A 20 -20.04 -9.84 -12.58
CA PHE A 20 -18.84 -9.62 -11.80
C PHE A 20 -18.22 -10.97 -11.40
N GLY A 21 -16.91 -11.06 -11.49
CA GLY A 21 -16.14 -12.11 -10.83
C GLY A 21 -15.99 -11.86 -9.33
N GLN A 22 -15.31 -12.75 -8.63
CA GLN A 22 -14.97 -12.54 -7.24
C GLN A 22 -14.01 -11.35 -7.09
N HIS A 23 -14.35 -10.42 -6.20
CA HIS A 23 -13.51 -9.28 -5.86
C HIS A 23 -12.72 -9.55 -4.59
N ARG A 24 -11.46 -9.13 -4.62
CA ARG A 24 -10.53 -9.24 -3.50
C ARG A 24 -10.19 -7.85 -2.99
N LEU A 25 -10.65 -7.52 -1.78
CA LEU A 25 -10.51 -6.19 -1.20
C LEU A 25 -9.56 -6.24 0.00
N MET A 26 -8.56 -5.36 -0.01
CA MET A 26 -7.59 -5.17 1.09
C MET A 26 -7.69 -3.73 1.56
N PHE A 27 -8.53 -3.46 2.53
CA PHE A 27 -8.73 -2.11 3.06
C PHE A 27 -8.68 -2.04 4.59
N ARG A 28 -8.78 -3.19 5.26
CA ARG A 28 -8.76 -3.26 6.72
C ARG A 28 -7.32 -3.10 7.22
N PRO A 29 -7.00 -2.03 7.99
CA PRO A 29 -5.68 -1.86 8.57
C PRO A 29 -5.41 -2.94 9.62
N ARG A 30 -4.14 -3.23 9.85
CA ARG A 30 -3.69 -4.06 10.96
C ARG A 30 -3.48 -3.20 12.21
N ASP A 31 -3.71 -3.78 13.37
CA ASP A 31 -3.27 -3.18 14.62
C ASP A 31 -1.74 -3.22 14.73
N SER A 32 -1.17 -2.20 15.35
CA SER A 32 0.25 -2.08 15.64
C SER A 32 0.44 -1.35 16.97
N PHE A 33 1.67 -1.17 17.41
CA PHE A 33 1.95 -0.50 18.68
C PHE A 33 1.54 0.99 18.70
N ASP A 34 1.42 1.61 17.53
CA ASP A 34 1.07 3.03 17.34
C ASP A 34 -0.35 3.23 16.78
N GLN A 35 -1.07 2.13 16.50
CA GLN A 35 -2.38 2.20 15.86
C GLN A 35 -3.30 1.08 16.31
N THR A 36 -4.52 1.43 16.73
CA THR A 36 -5.56 0.47 17.11
C THR A 36 -6.80 0.67 16.25
N LEU A 37 -7.31 -0.41 15.66
CA LEU A 37 -8.54 -0.40 14.87
C LEU A 37 -9.77 -0.38 15.77
N LEU A 38 -10.47 0.76 15.83
CA LEU A 38 -11.69 0.94 16.62
C LEU A 38 -12.95 0.42 15.92
N GLY A 39 -12.94 0.39 14.59
CA GLY A 39 -14.06 -0.10 13.80
C GLY A 39 -13.75 -0.10 12.31
N CYS A 40 -14.40 -1.04 11.60
CA CYS A 40 -14.27 -1.16 10.16
C CYS A 40 -15.56 -1.74 9.58
N SER A 41 -16.14 -1.05 8.60
CA SER A 41 -17.31 -1.52 7.86
C SER A 41 -17.05 -1.55 6.36
N LEU A 42 -17.75 -2.44 5.68
CA LEU A 42 -17.78 -2.56 4.22
C LEU A 42 -19.22 -2.61 3.77
N ASP A 43 -19.59 -1.69 2.90
CA ASP A 43 -20.83 -1.69 2.14
C ASP A 43 -20.54 -1.94 0.66
N VAL A 44 -21.36 -2.77 0.01
CA VAL A 44 -21.18 -3.17 -1.39
C VAL A 44 -22.49 -3.06 -2.14
N SER A 45 -22.47 -2.39 -3.27
CA SER A 45 -23.60 -2.28 -4.19
C SER A 45 -23.18 -2.70 -5.61
N PRO A 46 -23.94 -3.61 -6.27
CA PRO A 46 -25.15 -4.30 -5.80
C PRO A 46 -24.85 -5.22 -4.61
N ARG A 47 -25.91 -5.54 -3.86
CA ARG A 47 -25.79 -6.39 -2.66
C ARG A 47 -25.05 -7.69 -2.99
N PRO A 48 -23.97 -8.02 -2.28
CA PRO A 48 -23.20 -9.23 -2.55
C PRO A 48 -23.98 -10.49 -2.16
N ALA A 49 -23.74 -11.56 -2.89
CA ALA A 49 -24.22 -12.90 -2.55
C ALA A 49 -23.49 -13.45 -1.32
N SER A 50 -22.18 -13.17 -1.24
CA SER A 50 -21.36 -13.52 -0.09
C SER A 50 -20.25 -12.52 0.14
N VAL A 51 -19.85 -12.37 1.42
CA VAL A 51 -18.62 -11.69 1.84
C VAL A 51 -17.90 -12.64 2.80
N ARG A 52 -16.70 -13.03 2.44
CA ARG A 52 -15.88 -13.94 3.24
C ARG A 52 -14.54 -13.31 3.56
N TRP A 53 -14.12 -13.39 4.81
CA TRP A 53 -12.85 -12.85 5.26
C TRP A 53 -11.80 -13.95 5.37
N ILE A 54 -10.61 -13.66 4.86
CA ILE A 54 -9.44 -14.53 4.96
C ILE A 54 -8.20 -13.71 5.32
N HIS A 55 -7.14 -14.40 5.72
CA HIS A 55 -5.79 -13.82 5.80
C HIS A 55 -4.92 -14.39 4.70
N ASP A 56 -4.08 -13.57 4.09
CA ASP A 56 -3.06 -14.04 3.18
C ASP A 56 -1.77 -14.42 3.93
N VAL A 57 -0.78 -14.88 3.19
CA VAL A 57 0.53 -15.30 3.74
C VAL A 57 1.31 -14.14 4.38
N PHE A 58 0.94 -12.90 4.10
CA PHE A 58 1.54 -11.70 4.69
C PHE A 58 0.75 -11.17 5.89
N GLY A 59 -0.32 -11.88 6.30
CA GLY A 59 -1.20 -11.45 7.39
C GLY A 59 -2.15 -10.32 7.02
N ASN A 60 -2.35 -10.01 5.74
CA ASN A 60 -3.35 -9.03 5.33
C ASN A 60 -4.76 -9.61 5.48
N CYS A 61 -5.66 -8.82 6.06
CA CYS A 61 -7.07 -9.16 6.13
C CYS A 61 -7.75 -8.83 4.79
N ILE A 62 -8.32 -9.85 4.15
CA ILE A 62 -8.88 -9.75 2.81
C ILE A 62 -10.36 -10.08 2.85
N ALA A 63 -11.21 -9.21 2.27
CA ALA A 63 -12.58 -9.53 1.98
C ALA A 63 -12.69 -10.10 0.57
N LEU A 64 -13.20 -11.34 0.45
CA LEU A 64 -13.61 -11.95 -0.81
C LEU A 64 -15.11 -11.69 -0.99
N VAL A 65 -15.46 -10.96 -2.05
CA VAL A 65 -16.82 -10.50 -2.32
C VAL A 65 -17.31 -11.11 -3.61
N ASP A 66 -18.40 -11.88 -3.53
CA ASP A 66 -19.06 -12.48 -4.67
C ASP A 66 -20.39 -11.77 -4.94
N ILE A 67 -20.62 -11.35 -6.19
CA ILE A 67 -21.81 -10.62 -6.62
C ILE A 67 -22.52 -11.45 -7.70
N ALA A 68 -23.73 -11.93 -7.40
CA ALA A 68 -24.47 -12.80 -8.30
C ALA A 68 -25.24 -12.04 -9.40
N SER A 69 -25.64 -10.79 -9.14
CA SER A 69 -26.44 -9.99 -10.07
C SER A 69 -25.55 -9.24 -11.06
N ALA A 70 -25.97 -9.19 -12.33
CA ALA A 70 -25.40 -8.25 -13.27
C ALA A 70 -25.85 -6.83 -12.93
N ALA A 71 -24.93 -5.85 -13.07
CA ALA A 71 -25.23 -4.44 -12.88
C ALA A 71 -24.35 -3.54 -13.77
N ALA A 72 -24.83 -2.32 -14.02
CA ALA A 72 -24.07 -1.29 -14.71
C ALA A 72 -23.22 -0.42 -13.76
N GLU A 73 -23.37 -0.62 -12.46
CA GLU A 73 -22.58 0.06 -11.44
C GLU A 73 -22.11 -0.95 -10.39
N LEU A 74 -20.87 -0.79 -9.97
CA LEU A 74 -20.29 -1.51 -8.83
C LEU A 74 -19.67 -0.49 -7.89
N ARG A 75 -20.07 -0.52 -6.61
CA ARG A 75 -19.59 0.42 -5.61
C ARG A 75 -19.16 -0.32 -4.34
N PHE A 76 -17.99 0.03 -3.87
CA PHE A 76 -17.48 -0.37 -2.57
C PHE A 76 -17.34 0.88 -1.70
N GLU A 77 -17.90 0.83 -0.51
CA GLU A 77 -17.70 1.88 0.49
C GLU A 77 -17.16 1.26 1.78
N THR A 78 -16.07 1.81 2.27
CA THR A 78 -15.48 1.40 3.53
C THR A 78 -15.42 2.57 4.48
N VAL A 79 -15.73 2.33 5.76
CA VAL A 79 -15.55 3.29 6.83
C VAL A 79 -14.66 2.65 7.89
N ILE A 80 -13.54 3.29 8.17
CA ILE A 80 -12.52 2.83 9.10
C ILE A 80 -12.41 3.87 10.20
N ARG A 81 -12.46 3.43 11.46
CA ARG A 81 -12.12 4.27 12.62
C ARG A 81 -10.92 3.66 13.30
N LEU A 82 -9.89 4.47 13.49
CA LEU A 82 -8.68 4.04 14.17
C LEU A 82 -8.19 5.11 15.14
N ASP A 83 -7.61 4.65 16.23
CA ASP A 83 -6.84 5.47 17.13
C ASP A 83 -5.37 5.35 16.72
N HIS A 84 -4.76 6.49 16.48
CA HIS A 84 -3.35 6.56 16.08
C HIS A 84 -2.62 7.46 17.07
N THR A 85 -1.59 6.89 17.67
CA THR A 85 -0.66 7.62 18.52
C THR A 85 0.60 7.88 17.70
N ALA A 86 0.64 9.07 17.07
CA ALA A 86 1.83 9.46 16.33
C ALA A 86 3.03 9.39 17.27
N GLN A 87 3.93 8.49 16.99
CA GLN A 87 5.26 8.54 17.58
C GLN A 87 5.97 9.79 17.01
N VAL A 88 6.77 10.41 17.84
CA VAL A 88 7.56 11.63 17.61
C VAL A 88 8.11 11.73 16.17
N PRO A 89 8.36 12.95 15.65
CA PRO A 89 8.66 13.20 14.25
C PRO A 89 9.65 12.20 13.69
N LEU A 90 9.42 11.80 12.45
CA LEU A 90 10.22 10.87 11.64
C LEU A 90 11.74 11.07 11.88
N ASP A 91 12.19 10.63 13.04
CA ASP A 91 13.61 10.35 13.24
C ASP A 91 13.82 9.02 12.52
N LEU A 92 14.20 9.14 11.26
CA LEU A 92 14.58 7.99 10.45
C LEU A 92 15.89 7.48 11.02
N GLU A 93 15.82 6.65 12.09
CA GLU A 93 16.97 5.88 12.51
C GLU A 93 17.36 4.92 11.38
N ILE A 94 18.22 5.39 10.51
CA ILE A 94 18.75 4.57 9.43
C ILE A 94 19.91 3.75 10.00
N ASP A 95 19.83 2.43 9.81
CA ASP A 95 20.92 1.53 10.19
C ASP A 95 22.27 2.03 9.65
N ARG A 96 23.33 1.87 10.43
CA ARG A 96 24.68 2.34 10.08
C ARG A 96 25.16 1.85 8.72
N LYS A 97 24.84 0.59 8.36
CA LYS A 97 25.20 0.01 7.05
C LYS A 97 24.45 0.67 5.88
N ALA A 98 23.28 1.26 6.14
CA ALA A 98 22.41 1.87 5.14
C ALA A 98 22.48 3.40 5.13
N LEU A 99 23.33 4.05 5.94
CA LEU A 99 23.46 5.52 6.01
C LEU A 99 23.81 6.15 4.65
N SER A 100 24.60 5.44 3.86
CA SER A 100 25.07 5.89 2.55
C SER A 100 24.61 4.93 1.46
N PHE A 101 24.25 5.47 0.30
CA PHE A 101 23.84 4.71 -0.88
C PHE A 101 25.01 4.61 -1.89
N PRO A 102 25.21 3.49 -2.59
CA PRO A 102 24.49 2.23 -2.45
C PRO A 102 24.95 1.44 -1.21
N PHE A 103 24.05 0.62 -0.66
CA PHE A 103 24.37 -0.33 0.41
C PHE A 103 23.86 -1.72 0.03
N ALA A 104 24.30 -2.75 0.72
CA ALA A 104 23.84 -4.11 0.56
C ALA A 104 23.08 -4.57 1.81
N TYR A 105 22.08 -5.42 1.63
CA TYR A 105 21.43 -6.15 2.70
C TYR A 105 22.30 -7.34 3.14
N ASP A 106 22.18 -7.75 4.39
CA ASP A 106 22.80 -8.97 4.88
C ASP A 106 22.10 -10.19 4.22
N GLU A 107 22.75 -11.36 4.26
CA GLU A 107 22.25 -12.57 3.59
C GLU A 107 20.84 -12.94 4.06
N ASP A 108 20.58 -12.90 5.36
CA ASP A 108 19.28 -13.22 5.94
C ASP A 108 18.22 -12.20 5.53
N GLU A 109 18.54 -10.90 5.57
CA GLU A 109 17.64 -9.84 5.11
C GLU A 109 17.35 -9.95 3.62
N ALA A 110 18.35 -10.30 2.81
CA ALA A 110 18.19 -10.43 1.36
C ALA A 110 17.17 -11.53 1.01
N ILE A 111 17.14 -12.63 1.76
CA ILE A 111 16.16 -13.72 1.60
C ILE A 111 14.75 -13.19 1.87
N ASP A 112 14.53 -12.50 2.99
CA ASP A 112 13.24 -11.98 3.40
C ASP A 112 12.73 -10.89 2.43
N LEU A 113 13.64 -10.09 1.90
CA LEU A 113 13.35 -8.97 1.00
C LEU A 113 13.32 -9.34 -0.49
N GLU A 114 13.67 -10.58 -0.87
CA GLU A 114 13.80 -11.01 -2.27
C GLU A 114 12.63 -10.52 -3.14
N ARG A 115 11.40 -10.74 -2.67
CA ARG A 115 10.18 -10.34 -3.39
C ARG A 115 10.00 -8.84 -3.57
N THR A 116 10.61 -8.03 -2.73
CA THR A 116 10.54 -6.56 -2.81
C THR A 116 11.65 -5.99 -3.70
N ILE A 117 12.75 -6.72 -3.84
CA ILE A 117 13.91 -6.32 -4.64
C ILE A 117 13.76 -6.71 -6.11
N VAL A 118 13.10 -7.87 -6.37
CA VAL A 118 12.91 -8.39 -7.72
C VAL A 118 12.01 -7.48 -8.55
N ARG A 119 12.44 -7.20 -9.78
CA ARG A 119 11.62 -6.47 -10.74
C ARG A 119 10.46 -7.35 -11.23
N HIS A 120 9.21 -6.96 -10.91
CA HIS A 120 8.01 -7.73 -11.25
C HIS A 120 7.46 -7.44 -12.64
N TYR A 121 7.77 -6.28 -13.22
CA TYR A 121 7.27 -5.86 -14.53
C TYR A 121 8.43 -5.54 -15.47
N PRO A 122 8.32 -5.91 -16.75
CA PRO A 122 9.30 -5.49 -17.72
C PRO A 122 9.31 -3.97 -17.86
N ASP A 123 10.49 -3.39 -17.92
CA ASP A 123 10.72 -1.98 -18.18
C ASP A 123 11.79 -1.87 -19.26
N ALA A 124 11.42 -2.20 -20.50
CA ALA A 124 12.33 -2.31 -21.62
C ALA A 124 13.08 -1.01 -21.93
N GLY A 125 12.46 0.13 -21.65
CA GLY A 125 13.04 1.45 -21.80
C GLY A 125 13.83 1.93 -20.58
N ASP A 126 13.82 1.16 -19.48
CA ASP A 126 14.37 1.57 -18.16
C ASP A 126 13.84 2.94 -17.68
N GLU A 127 12.56 3.19 -17.95
CA GLU A 127 11.93 4.48 -17.64
C GLU A 127 11.85 4.73 -16.13
N VAL A 128 11.46 3.71 -15.35
CA VAL A 128 11.42 3.79 -13.89
C VAL A 128 12.83 3.97 -13.33
N GLY A 129 13.80 3.21 -13.86
CA GLY A 129 15.20 3.33 -13.45
C GLY A 129 15.77 4.70 -13.75
N LYS A 130 15.54 5.26 -14.94
CA LYS A 130 15.95 6.61 -15.33
C LYS A 130 15.34 7.66 -14.41
N TRP A 131 14.04 7.52 -14.12
CA TRP A 131 13.35 8.42 -13.22
C TRP A 131 13.91 8.34 -11.79
N ALA A 132 14.14 7.15 -11.26
CA ALA A 132 14.68 6.97 -9.91
C ALA A 132 16.10 7.53 -9.76
N ARG A 133 16.96 7.34 -10.77
CA ARG A 133 18.34 7.86 -10.76
C ARG A 133 18.44 9.39 -10.66
N GLN A 134 17.39 10.11 -11.05
CA GLN A 134 17.39 11.59 -10.91
C GLN A 134 17.46 12.05 -9.45
N PHE A 135 17.07 11.20 -8.51
CA PHE A 135 17.09 11.51 -7.08
C PHE A 135 18.38 11.08 -6.37
N VAL A 136 19.27 10.42 -7.08
CA VAL A 136 20.58 10.02 -6.54
C VAL A 136 21.61 11.11 -6.88
N PRO A 137 22.11 11.86 -5.88
CA PRO A 137 23.11 12.89 -6.14
C PRO A 137 24.39 12.30 -6.75
N LEU A 138 25.02 13.06 -7.66
CA LEU A 138 26.29 12.70 -8.31
C LEU A 138 27.48 12.99 -7.37
N VAL A 139 27.41 12.52 -6.14
CA VAL A 139 28.46 12.64 -5.13
C VAL A 139 28.88 11.28 -4.63
N HIS A 140 30.09 11.18 -4.10
CA HIS A 140 30.53 9.92 -3.49
C HIS A 140 29.73 9.65 -2.22
N GLN A 141 29.13 8.47 -2.11
CA GLN A 141 28.35 8.02 -0.95
C GLN A 141 27.22 9.01 -0.53
N PRO A 142 26.22 9.27 -1.38
CA PRO A 142 25.11 10.13 -1.01
C PRO A 142 24.31 9.52 0.17
N ARG A 143 23.80 10.38 1.03
CA ARG A 143 23.01 9.95 2.21
C ARG A 143 21.68 9.33 1.78
N THR A 144 21.42 8.12 2.22
CA THR A 144 20.16 7.39 1.93
C THR A 144 18.92 8.17 2.35
N GLY A 145 18.93 8.77 3.54
CA GLY A 145 17.81 9.61 4.01
C GLY A 145 17.52 10.80 3.10
N HIS A 146 18.56 11.43 2.54
CA HIS A 146 18.36 12.54 1.59
C HIS A 146 17.69 12.06 0.29
N ILE A 147 18.12 10.90 -0.25
CA ILE A 147 17.51 10.31 -1.44
C ILE A 147 16.02 10.00 -1.19
N LEU A 148 15.71 9.35 -0.07
CA LEU A 148 14.34 9.00 0.29
C LEU A 148 13.44 10.22 0.44
N MET A 149 13.90 11.25 1.16
CA MET A 149 13.13 12.49 1.34
C MET A 149 12.93 13.22 0.02
N THR A 150 13.95 13.32 -0.84
CA THR A 150 13.83 13.96 -2.15
C THR A 150 12.83 13.21 -3.04
N LEU A 151 12.86 11.88 -3.01
CA LEU A 151 11.90 11.04 -3.72
C LEU A 151 10.46 11.27 -3.24
N CYS A 152 10.24 11.28 -1.92
CA CYS A 152 8.92 11.53 -1.33
C CYS A 152 8.38 12.91 -1.74
N TYR A 153 9.19 13.96 -1.66
CA TYR A 153 8.78 15.30 -2.10
C TYR A 153 8.44 15.35 -3.60
N ALA A 154 9.22 14.68 -4.44
CA ALA A 154 8.98 14.64 -5.87
C ALA A 154 7.67 13.91 -6.24
N ILE A 155 7.29 12.88 -5.48
CA ILE A 155 6.01 12.19 -5.65
C ILE A 155 4.85 13.06 -5.16
N HIS A 156 5.02 13.74 -4.01
CA HIS A 156 3.99 14.61 -3.45
C HIS A 156 3.70 15.84 -4.31
N GLY A 157 4.71 16.39 -4.98
CA GLY A 157 4.57 17.60 -5.82
C GLY A 157 4.01 17.35 -7.23
N ARG A 158 3.64 16.11 -7.57
CA ARG A 158 2.98 15.73 -8.84
C ARG A 158 1.47 15.63 -8.67
#